data_b8e31274af76288efd090d80b4e7e7cc
#
_entry.id   b8e31274af76288efd090d80b4e7e7cc
#
_cell.length_a   1.000
_cell.length_b   1.000
_cell.length_c   1.000
_cell.angle_alpha   90.00
_cell.angle_beta   90.00
_cell.angle_gamma   90.00
#
_symmetry.space_group_name_H-M   'P 1'
#
loop_
_entity.id
_entity.type
_entity.pdbx_description
1 polymer ?
#
loop_
_entity_poly.entity_id
_entity_poly.type
_entity_poly.pdbx_seq_one_letter_code
_entity_poly.pdbx_strand_id
1 'polypeptide(L)'
;MITLWFSYGNRDEVINAINRGFNIISLDTWLYVIPQLVARIHFKEGRAKRLLISLLVQLSKAHPQALVYPLTRSTRSATVSRQKAAQEVLNHLRRDNAILVKEADLVSSEMIRVAVLWTEKWMHGIEEASCQYYDMKNIKKVGKDEGCHVDAGDLRRPLQDDRRSLGGGDGSGE
;
A
#
# COMPACT_ATOMS: atom_id res chain seq x y z
N MET A 1 -22.42 3.76 -12.87
CA MET A 1 -22.12 5.12 -12.39
C MET A 1 -20.61 5.39 -12.34
N ILE A 2 -19.83 4.61 -11.58
CA ILE A 2 -18.36 4.81 -11.45
C ILE A 2 -17.63 4.73 -12.81
N THR A 3 -17.99 3.78 -13.67
CA THR A 3 -17.40 3.67 -15.02
C THR A 3 -17.63 4.93 -15.86
N LEU A 4 -18.84 5.48 -15.84
CA LEU A 4 -19.16 6.72 -16.53
C LEU A 4 -18.36 7.90 -15.98
N TRP A 5 -18.19 7.97 -14.66
CA TRP A 5 -17.37 8.98 -14.04
C TRP A 5 -15.93 8.97 -14.59
N PHE A 6 -15.30 7.80 -14.64
CA PHE A 6 -13.92 7.70 -15.14
C PHE A 6 -13.79 7.88 -16.65
N SER A 7 -14.82 7.51 -17.43
CA SER A 7 -14.79 7.70 -18.88
C SER A 7 -15.06 9.14 -19.31
N TYR A 8 -15.93 9.84 -18.60
CA TYR A 8 -16.44 11.17 -18.99
C TYR A 8 -16.19 12.24 -17.92
N GLY A 9 -15.32 11.99 -16.96
CA GLY A 9 -15.07 12.87 -15.81
C GLY A 9 -14.42 14.22 -16.12
N ASN A 10 -14.12 14.49 -17.39
CA ASN A 10 -13.66 15.82 -17.83
C ASN A 10 -14.82 16.75 -18.26
N ARG A 11 -16.05 16.21 -18.38
CA ARG A 11 -17.22 17.02 -18.75
C ARG A 11 -17.82 17.67 -17.51
N ASP A 12 -18.12 18.97 -17.61
CA ASP A 12 -18.64 19.76 -16.47
C ASP A 12 -19.99 19.22 -15.97
N GLU A 13 -20.84 18.74 -16.88
CA GLU A 13 -22.14 18.13 -16.54
C GLU A 13 -21.96 16.89 -15.64
N VAL A 14 -21.01 16.03 -15.97
CA VAL A 14 -20.71 14.81 -15.21
C VAL A 14 -20.14 15.16 -13.85
N ILE A 15 -19.22 16.10 -13.78
CA ILE A 15 -18.63 16.60 -12.53
C ILE A 15 -19.71 17.15 -11.60
N ASN A 16 -20.60 17.99 -12.12
CA ASN A 16 -21.69 18.59 -11.35
C ASN A 16 -22.69 17.54 -10.86
N ALA A 17 -22.99 16.54 -11.68
CA ALA A 17 -23.84 15.42 -11.29
C ALA A 17 -23.20 14.58 -10.17
N ILE A 18 -21.90 14.32 -10.25
CA ILE A 18 -21.15 13.57 -9.24
C ILE A 18 -21.05 14.34 -7.93
N ASN A 19 -20.76 15.65 -7.96
CA ASN A 19 -20.73 16.49 -6.77
C ASN A 19 -22.09 16.52 -6.07
N ARG A 20 -23.18 16.58 -6.82
CA ARG A 20 -24.53 16.45 -6.25
C ARG A 20 -24.72 15.08 -5.63
N GLY A 21 -24.28 14.02 -6.31
CA GLY A 21 -24.35 12.66 -5.79
C GLY A 21 -23.57 12.46 -4.50
N PHE A 22 -22.41 13.08 -4.32
CA PHE A 22 -21.60 13.02 -3.10
C PHE A 22 -22.30 13.62 -1.90
N ASN A 23 -23.12 14.64 -2.10
CA ASN A 23 -23.88 15.27 -1.02
C ASN A 23 -25.16 14.49 -0.63
N ILE A 24 -25.65 13.65 -1.52
CA ILE A 24 -26.89 12.89 -1.33
C ILE A 24 -26.60 11.47 -0.80
N ILE A 25 -25.51 10.85 -1.28
CA ILE A 25 -25.16 9.45 -0.98
C ILE A 25 -24.40 9.42 0.35
N SER A 26 -24.81 8.57 1.28
CA SER A 26 -24.10 8.36 2.54
C SER A 26 -22.69 7.80 2.30
N LEU A 27 -21.74 8.17 3.16
CA LEU A 27 -20.35 7.68 3.08
C LEU A 27 -20.28 6.15 3.19
N ASP A 28 -21.18 5.54 3.95
CA ASP A 28 -21.24 4.08 4.12
C ASP A 28 -21.49 3.34 2.80
N THR A 29 -22.28 3.93 1.90
CA THR A 29 -22.54 3.34 0.58
C THR A 29 -21.26 3.26 -0.26
N TRP A 30 -20.32 4.20 -0.07
CA TRP A 30 -19.05 4.21 -0.78
C TRP A 30 -18.07 3.12 -0.31
N LEU A 31 -18.26 2.54 0.88
CA LEU A 31 -17.42 1.44 1.38
C LEU A 31 -17.40 0.24 0.43
N TYR A 32 -18.55 -0.09 -0.16
CA TYR A 32 -18.66 -1.22 -1.08
C TYR A 32 -17.85 -1.06 -2.38
N VAL A 33 -17.51 0.18 -2.73
CA VAL A 33 -16.82 0.49 -3.98
C VAL A 33 -15.37 0.97 -3.78
N ILE A 34 -14.89 1.00 -2.53
CA ILE A 34 -13.50 1.38 -2.19
C ILE A 34 -12.46 0.67 -3.08
N PRO A 35 -12.51 -0.66 -3.30
CA PRO A 35 -11.53 -1.34 -4.12
C PRO A 35 -11.48 -0.79 -5.56
N GLN A 36 -12.62 -0.44 -6.12
CA GLN A 36 -12.74 0.14 -7.46
C GLN A 36 -12.20 1.57 -7.52
N LEU A 37 -12.44 2.38 -6.48
CA LEU A 37 -11.92 3.74 -6.37
C LEU A 37 -10.40 3.74 -6.24
N VAL A 38 -9.85 2.91 -5.36
CA VAL A 38 -8.40 2.77 -5.14
C VAL A 38 -7.70 2.19 -6.37
N ALA A 39 -8.32 1.24 -7.08
CA ALA A 39 -7.77 0.71 -8.33
C ALA A 39 -7.56 1.81 -9.39
N ARG A 40 -8.35 2.86 -9.37
CA ARG A 40 -8.32 3.98 -10.33
C ARG A 40 -7.65 5.25 -9.79
N ILE A 41 -7.01 5.20 -8.63
CA ILE A 41 -6.36 6.35 -7.98
C ILE A 41 -5.26 6.99 -8.86
N HIS A 42 -4.71 6.22 -9.80
CA HIS A 42 -3.68 6.67 -10.75
C HIS A 42 -4.25 7.37 -12.00
N PHE A 43 -5.56 7.64 -12.01
CA PHE A 43 -6.20 8.32 -13.13
C PHE A 43 -5.47 9.61 -13.51
N LYS A 44 -5.48 9.94 -14.82
CA LYS A 44 -4.78 11.12 -15.33
C LYS A 44 -5.25 12.39 -14.60
N GLU A 45 -4.33 13.34 -14.43
CA GLU A 45 -4.61 14.61 -13.77
C GLU A 45 -5.82 15.30 -14.37
N GLY A 46 -6.68 15.84 -13.51
CA GLY A 46 -7.91 16.50 -13.91
C GLY A 46 -8.85 16.70 -12.73
N ARG A 47 -10.00 17.28 -13.01
CA ARG A 47 -11.04 17.54 -11.99
C ARG A 47 -11.54 16.24 -11.36
N ALA A 48 -11.69 15.18 -12.16
CA ALA A 48 -12.12 13.86 -11.69
C ALA A 48 -11.17 13.26 -10.64
N LYS A 49 -9.84 13.41 -10.81
CA LYS A 49 -8.85 12.97 -9.82
C LYS A 49 -8.97 13.72 -8.50
N ARG A 50 -9.13 15.04 -8.56
CA ARG A 50 -9.30 15.87 -7.35
C ARG A 50 -10.53 15.47 -6.56
N LEU A 51 -11.66 15.22 -7.25
CA LEU A 51 -12.87 14.71 -6.61
C LEU A 51 -12.68 13.33 -5.98
N LEU A 52 -11.97 12.43 -6.68
CA LEU A 52 -11.66 11.11 -6.15
C LEU A 52 -10.81 11.19 -4.88
N ILE A 53 -9.76 12.00 -4.88
CA ILE A 53 -8.89 12.18 -3.71
C ILE A 53 -9.69 12.81 -2.56
N SER A 54 -10.51 13.84 -2.83
CA SER A 54 -11.37 14.47 -1.83
C SER A 54 -12.33 13.45 -1.19
N LEU A 55 -12.96 12.59 -2.00
CA LEU A 55 -13.83 11.53 -1.52
C LEU A 55 -13.06 10.53 -0.64
N LEU A 56 -11.88 10.07 -1.09
CA LEU A 56 -11.06 9.15 -0.33
C LEU A 56 -10.57 9.74 1.00
N VAL A 57 -10.28 11.04 1.03
CA VAL A 57 -9.93 11.77 2.27
C VAL A 57 -11.13 11.84 3.22
N GLN A 58 -12.34 12.11 2.72
CA GLN A 58 -13.55 12.08 3.55
C GLN A 58 -13.83 10.67 4.11
N LEU A 59 -13.71 9.66 3.26
CA LEU A 59 -13.84 8.26 3.68
C LEU A 59 -12.78 7.86 4.70
N SER A 60 -11.55 8.37 4.57
CA SER A 60 -10.47 8.07 5.53
C SER A 60 -10.74 8.62 6.94
N LYS A 61 -11.48 9.71 7.03
CA LYS A 61 -11.90 10.28 8.32
C LYS A 61 -13.04 9.50 8.96
N ALA A 62 -14.01 9.08 8.16
CA ALA A 62 -15.17 8.33 8.65
C ALA A 62 -14.83 6.83 8.90
N HIS A 63 -14.09 6.21 7.98
CA HIS A 63 -13.81 4.76 7.99
C HIS A 63 -12.32 4.47 7.71
N PRO A 64 -11.41 4.83 8.65
CA PRO A 64 -9.96 4.69 8.46
C PRO A 64 -9.53 3.24 8.19
N GLN A 65 -10.15 2.28 8.88
CA GLN A 65 -9.81 0.86 8.76
C GLN A 65 -10.10 0.29 7.37
N ALA A 66 -11.14 0.78 6.69
CA ALA A 66 -11.51 0.29 5.36
C ALA A 66 -10.50 0.72 4.28
N LEU A 67 -9.78 1.82 4.50
CA LEU A 67 -8.86 2.40 3.53
C LEU A 67 -7.39 2.09 3.78
N VAL A 68 -6.99 1.81 5.02
CA VAL A 68 -5.58 1.66 5.39
C VAL A 68 -4.87 0.58 4.57
N TYR A 69 -5.42 -0.63 4.49
CA TYR A 69 -4.80 -1.74 3.74
C TYR A 69 -4.80 -1.54 2.21
N PRO A 70 -5.90 -1.17 1.56
CA PRO A 70 -5.91 -0.87 0.13
C PRO A 70 -4.92 0.23 -0.26
N LEU A 71 -4.78 1.28 0.57
CA LEU A 71 -3.83 2.36 0.33
C LEU A 71 -2.39 1.90 0.56
N THR A 72 -2.08 1.21 1.65
CA THR A 72 -0.74 0.65 1.93
C THR A 72 -0.30 -0.28 0.80
N ARG A 73 -1.19 -1.12 0.27
CA ARG A 73 -0.90 -1.93 -0.91
C ARG A 73 -0.60 -1.09 -2.15
N SER A 74 -1.35 0.00 -2.34
CA SER A 74 -1.20 0.87 -3.51
C SER A 74 0.09 1.69 -3.48
N THR A 75 0.65 2.02 -2.31
CA THR A 75 1.96 2.67 -2.18
C THR A 75 3.12 1.76 -2.59
N ARG A 76 2.92 0.45 -2.62
CA ARG A 76 3.91 -0.55 -3.07
C ARG A 76 3.72 -0.97 -4.54
N SER A 77 2.85 -0.28 -5.28
CA SER A 77 2.60 -0.57 -6.70
C SER A 77 3.81 -0.20 -7.57
N ALA A 78 4.04 -0.94 -8.65
CA ALA A 78 5.07 -0.60 -9.64
C ALA A 78 4.78 0.74 -10.37
N THR A 79 3.53 1.22 -10.35
CA THR A 79 3.14 2.45 -11.04
C THR A 79 3.36 3.67 -10.16
N VAL A 80 4.33 4.53 -10.51
CA VAL A 80 4.72 5.74 -9.74
C VAL A 80 3.54 6.71 -9.49
N SER A 81 2.67 6.90 -10.48
CA SER A 81 1.49 7.77 -10.31
C SER A 81 0.49 7.23 -9.28
N ARG A 82 0.36 5.90 -9.18
CA ARG A 82 -0.46 5.24 -8.16
C ARG A 82 0.17 5.37 -6.79
N GLN A 83 1.48 5.15 -6.67
CA GLN A 83 2.21 5.34 -5.42
C GLN A 83 2.01 6.74 -4.85
N LYS A 84 2.26 7.78 -5.67
CA LYS A 84 2.14 9.19 -5.25
C LYS A 84 0.73 9.52 -4.78
N ALA A 85 -0.29 9.14 -5.54
CA ALA A 85 -1.68 9.41 -5.20
C ALA A 85 -2.12 8.65 -3.92
N ALA A 86 -1.72 7.40 -3.78
CA ALA A 86 -1.99 6.61 -2.58
C ALA A 86 -1.29 7.21 -1.35
N GLN A 87 -0.03 7.65 -1.51
CA GLN A 87 0.74 8.29 -0.45
C GLN A 87 0.11 9.61 0.01
N GLU A 88 -0.46 10.38 -0.91
CA GLU A 88 -1.17 11.62 -0.59
C GLU A 88 -2.35 11.34 0.36
N VAL A 89 -3.21 10.40 0.02
CA VAL A 89 -4.35 10.01 0.87
C VAL A 89 -3.88 9.38 2.18
N LEU A 90 -2.86 8.52 2.13
CA LEU A 90 -2.30 7.88 3.32
C LEU A 90 -1.68 8.89 4.29
N ASN A 91 -1.10 9.97 3.79
CA ASN A 91 -0.58 11.05 4.65
C ASN A 91 -1.70 11.80 5.39
N HIS A 92 -2.86 11.97 4.75
CA HIS A 92 -4.04 12.51 5.45
C HIS A 92 -4.51 11.54 6.54
N LEU A 93 -4.63 10.25 6.21
CA LEU A 93 -5.01 9.22 7.17
C LEU A 93 -4.02 9.14 8.37
N ARG A 94 -2.71 9.27 8.10
CA ARG A 94 -1.66 9.25 9.13
C ARG A 94 -1.74 10.41 10.10
N ARG A 95 -2.21 11.59 9.67
CA ARG A 95 -2.40 12.74 10.56
C ARG A 95 -3.45 12.47 11.63
N ASP A 96 -4.53 11.79 11.22
CA ASP A 96 -5.67 11.53 12.09
C ASP A 96 -5.51 10.20 12.87
N ASN A 97 -4.84 9.20 12.27
CA ASN A 97 -4.73 7.83 12.81
C ASN A 97 -3.30 7.26 12.61
N ALA A 98 -2.30 7.88 13.24
CA ALA A 98 -0.88 7.52 13.08
C ALA A 98 -0.57 6.08 13.50
N ILE A 99 -1.15 5.62 14.61
CA ILE A 99 -0.92 4.27 15.15
C ILE A 99 -1.46 3.22 14.18
N LEU A 100 -2.71 3.39 13.72
CA LEU A 100 -3.34 2.47 12.76
C LEU A 100 -2.51 2.30 11.49
N VAL A 101 -1.99 3.40 10.92
CA VAL A 101 -1.18 3.34 9.70
C VAL A 101 0.15 2.64 9.96
N LYS A 102 0.79 2.88 11.10
CA LYS A 102 2.06 2.23 11.48
C LYS A 102 1.86 0.72 11.65
N GLU A 103 0.82 0.30 12.35
CA GLU A 103 0.49 -1.11 12.56
C GLU A 103 0.14 -1.82 11.24
N ALA A 104 -0.67 -1.19 10.40
CA ALA A 104 -1.02 -1.75 9.10
C ALA A 104 0.20 -1.90 8.17
N ASP A 105 1.12 -0.96 8.19
CA ASP A 105 2.35 -1.04 7.41
C ASP A 105 3.27 -2.16 7.93
N LEU A 106 3.40 -2.30 9.26
CA LEU A 106 4.14 -3.39 9.89
C LEU A 106 3.54 -4.76 9.50
N VAL A 107 2.25 -4.95 9.71
CA VAL A 107 1.57 -6.20 9.35
C VAL A 107 1.71 -6.51 7.87
N SER A 108 1.51 -5.51 7.01
CA SER A 108 1.65 -5.70 5.55
C SER A 108 3.07 -6.08 5.15
N SER A 109 4.10 -5.50 5.77
CA SER A 109 5.50 -5.83 5.48
C SER A 109 5.85 -7.25 5.93
N GLU A 110 5.40 -7.65 7.12
CA GLU A 110 5.62 -9.00 7.63
C GLU A 110 4.88 -10.07 6.82
N MET A 111 3.64 -9.79 6.41
CA MET A 111 2.91 -10.71 5.53
C MET A 111 3.60 -10.90 4.18
N ILE A 112 4.14 -9.83 3.58
CA ILE A 112 4.90 -9.93 2.34
C ILE A 112 6.19 -10.73 2.57
N ARG A 113 6.89 -10.50 3.69
CA ARG A 113 8.10 -11.23 4.05
C ARG A 113 7.86 -12.74 4.17
N VAL A 114 6.74 -13.12 4.77
CA VAL A 114 6.35 -14.54 4.92
C VAL A 114 5.85 -15.13 3.61
N ALA A 115 5.12 -14.36 2.80
CA ALA A 115 4.55 -14.82 1.53
C ALA A 115 5.61 -15.06 0.45
N VAL A 116 6.72 -14.32 0.46
CA VAL A 116 7.83 -14.53 -0.47
C VAL A 116 8.68 -15.68 0.04
N LEU A 117 8.44 -16.87 -0.49
CA LEU A 117 9.18 -18.07 -0.13
C LEU A 117 10.65 -17.96 -0.57
N TRP A 118 11.54 -18.49 0.28
CA TRP A 118 12.97 -18.60 -0.01
C TRP A 118 13.24 -19.30 -1.34
N THR A 119 12.48 -20.35 -1.66
CA THR A 119 12.55 -21.08 -2.93
C THR A 119 12.27 -20.20 -4.15
N GLU A 120 11.35 -19.24 -4.06
CA GLU A 120 11.06 -18.31 -5.17
C GLU A 120 12.21 -17.34 -5.39
N LYS A 121 12.84 -16.85 -4.33
CA LYS A 121 14.05 -16.00 -4.42
C LYS A 121 15.20 -16.76 -5.05
N TRP A 122 15.40 -18.00 -4.66
CA TRP A 122 16.43 -18.87 -5.26
C TRP A 122 16.16 -19.14 -6.73
N MET A 123 14.92 -19.48 -7.09
CA MET A 123 14.54 -19.72 -8.47
C MET A 123 14.83 -18.50 -9.34
N HIS A 124 14.41 -17.31 -8.89
CA HIS A 124 14.68 -16.06 -9.61
C HIS A 124 16.19 -15.80 -9.78
N GLY A 125 16.97 -16.01 -8.72
CA GLY A 125 18.43 -15.85 -8.80
C GLY A 125 19.09 -16.82 -9.78
N ILE A 126 18.65 -18.08 -9.83
CA ILE A 126 19.11 -19.09 -10.78
C ILE A 126 18.72 -18.73 -12.21
N GLU A 127 17.47 -18.27 -12.42
CA GLU A 127 17.00 -17.82 -13.74
C GLU A 127 17.81 -16.62 -14.25
N GLU A 128 18.06 -15.64 -13.39
CA GLU A 128 18.88 -14.47 -13.73
C GLU A 128 20.32 -14.87 -14.04
N ALA A 129 20.94 -15.72 -13.21
CA ALA A 129 22.29 -16.24 -13.46
C ALA A 129 22.36 -17.03 -14.76
N SER A 130 21.36 -17.85 -15.04
CA SER A 130 21.25 -18.62 -16.27
C SER A 130 21.17 -17.71 -17.51
N CYS A 131 20.32 -16.68 -17.45
CA CYS A 131 20.21 -15.69 -18.52
C CYS A 131 21.55 -14.95 -18.76
N GLN A 132 22.22 -14.52 -17.68
CA GLN A 132 23.54 -13.87 -17.80
C GLN A 132 24.59 -14.79 -18.42
N TYR A 133 24.58 -16.08 -18.09
CA TYR A 133 25.53 -17.06 -18.61
C TYR A 133 25.24 -17.42 -20.08
N TYR A 134 24.01 -17.80 -20.40
CA TYR A 134 23.68 -18.34 -21.74
C TYR A 134 23.39 -17.25 -22.76
N ASP A 135 22.66 -16.19 -22.39
CA ASP A 135 22.26 -15.16 -23.35
C ASP A 135 23.33 -14.07 -23.52
N MET A 136 23.90 -13.60 -22.40
CA MET A 136 24.88 -12.51 -22.42
C MET A 136 26.33 -12.96 -22.36
N LYS A 137 26.61 -14.24 -22.15
CA LYS A 137 27.96 -14.82 -21.97
C LYS A 137 28.84 -14.07 -20.96
N ASN A 138 28.20 -13.52 -19.93
CA ASN A 138 28.83 -12.62 -18.96
C ASN A 138 29.20 -13.38 -17.67
N ILE A 139 30.26 -14.22 -17.76
CA ILE A 139 30.74 -15.09 -16.67
C ILE A 139 31.18 -14.27 -15.43
N LYS A 140 31.66 -13.03 -15.64
CA LYS A 140 32.14 -12.18 -14.53
C LYS A 140 31.01 -11.66 -13.64
N LYS A 141 29.80 -11.58 -14.15
CA LYS A 141 28.63 -11.11 -13.38
C LYS A 141 28.00 -12.24 -12.57
N VAL A 142 27.99 -13.46 -13.13
CA VAL A 142 27.53 -14.67 -12.44
C VAL A 142 28.31 -14.92 -11.15
N GLY A 143 29.65 -14.72 -11.17
CA GLY A 143 30.50 -14.90 -9.98
C GLY A 143 30.37 -13.76 -8.93
N LYS A 144 29.76 -12.61 -9.29
CA LYS A 144 29.49 -11.52 -8.33
C LYS A 144 28.10 -11.60 -7.71
N ASP A 145 27.16 -12.23 -8.38
CA ASP A 145 25.82 -12.50 -7.86
C ASP A 145 25.78 -13.70 -6.87
N GLU A 146 26.94 -14.36 -6.63
CA GLU A 146 27.14 -15.18 -5.42
C GLU A 146 26.99 -14.37 -4.13
N GLY A 147 27.01 -13.05 -4.22
CA GLY A 147 26.58 -12.11 -3.19
C GLY A 147 25.09 -11.86 -3.13
N CYS A 148 24.20 -12.71 -3.61
CA CYS A 148 22.86 -12.85 -3.07
C CYS A 148 23.00 -13.41 -1.64
N HIS A 149 23.74 -12.66 -0.84
CA HIS A 149 23.79 -12.73 0.59
C HIS A 149 22.36 -12.37 1.05
N VAL A 150 21.49 -13.35 0.95
CA VAL A 150 20.36 -13.40 1.87
C VAL A 150 21.04 -13.58 3.21
N ASP A 151 21.18 -12.47 3.91
CA ASP A 151 21.77 -12.45 5.23
C ASP A 151 21.05 -13.51 6.04
N ALA A 152 21.72 -14.64 6.32
CA ALA A 152 21.17 -15.72 7.14
C ALA A 152 20.84 -15.20 8.55
N GLY A 153 21.31 -14.01 8.89
CA GLY A 153 20.95 -13.26 10.08
C GLY A 153 19.52 -12.70 10.04
N ASP A 154 18.97 -12.39 8.88
CA ASP A 154 17.61 -11.84 8.77
C ASP A 154 16.53 -12.93 8.93
N LEU A 155 16.89 -14.19 8.72
CA LEU A 155 16.03 -15.35 8.97
C LEU A 155 16.12 -15.87 10.42
N ARG A 156 17.10 -15.42 11.20
CA ARG A 156 17.34 -15.84 12.58
C ARG A 156 17.03 -14.77 13.61
N ARG A 157 16.35 -13.68 13.28
CA ARG A 157 15.75 -12.87 14.34
C ARG A 157 14.55 -13.65 14.89
N PRO A 158 14.69 -14.32 16.04
CA PRO A 158 13.51 -14.77 16.76
C PRO A 158 12.66 -13.54 17.00
N LEU A 159 11.35 -13.69 16.97
CA LEU A 159 10.40 -12.73 17.47
C LEU A 159 10.91 -12.28 18.85
N GLN A 160 11.59 -11.17 18.91
CA GLN A 160 12.04 -10.61 20.15
C GLN A 160 10.78 -10.12 20.83
N ASP A 161 10.42 -10.88 21.84
CA ASP A 161 9.25 -10.74 22.70
C ASP A 161 9.38 -9.38 23.42
N ASP A 162 8.87 -8.31 22.79
CA ASP A 162 8.75 -6.98 23.38
C ASP A 162 7.67 -6.94 24.48
N ARG A 163 7.49 -8.06 25.20
CA ARG A 163 6.65 -8.14 26.41
C ARG A 163 7.27 -7.48 27.64
N ARG A 164 8.38 -6.74 27.52
CA ARG A 164 9.08 -6.16 28.70
C ARG A 164 8.80 -4.69 28.97
N SER A 165 7.73 -4.09 28.47
CA SER A 165 7.43 -2.70 28.87
C SER A 165 5.99 -2.43 29.33
N LEU A 166 5.23 -3.45 29.70
CA LEU A 166 3.93 -3.27 30.34
C LEU A 166 3.87 -4.01 31.68
N GLY A 167 4.76 -3.69 32.58
CA GLY A 167 4.72 -4.27 33.89
C GLY A 167 5.72 -3.63 34.84
N GLY A 168 5.33 -2.56 35.50
CA GLY A 168 6.12 -1.92 36.51
C GLY A 168 5.45 -0.70 37.10
N GLY A 169 4.24 -0.84 37.55
CA GLY A 169 3.59 0.07 38.46
C GLY A 169 3.59 -0.57 39.85
N ASP A 170 4.73 -0.53 40.54
CA ASP A 170 4.79 -0.90 41.94
C ASP A 170 4.05 0.13 42.78
N GLY A 171 3.02 -0.34 43.44
CA GLY A 171 2.48 0.29 44.64
C GLY A 171 3.35 -0.01 45.85
N SER A 172 3.69 1.02 46.53
CA SER A 172 4.02 1.05 47.95
C SER A 172 3.87 2.51 48.35
N GLY A 173 3.01 2.90 49.23
CA GLY A 173 2.86 2.43 50.58
C GLY A 173 3.25 3.57 51.47
N GLU A 174 2.34 3.92 52.30
CA GLU A 174 2.33 4.89 53.43
C GLU A 174 1.54 6.15 53.16
#